data_2548213f277abc52cc1de48ab848f066
#
_entry.id   2548213f277abc52cc1de48ab848f066
#
_cell.length_a   1.000
_cell.length_b   1.000
_cell.length_c   1.000
_cell.angle_alpha   90.00
_cell.angle_beta   90.00
_cell.angle_gamma   90.00
#
_symmetry.space_group_name_H-M   'P 1'
#
loop_
_entity.id
_entity.type
_entity.pdbx_description
1 polymer ?
#
loop_
_entity_poly.entity_id
_entity_poly.type
_entity_poly.pdbx_seq_one_letter_code
_entity_poly.pdbx_strand_id
1 'polypeptide(L)'
;EIADKVNLIDFLILRSELTGMRIGRPGGSVASFINLYLPKLHRAGYVSPNRPENGGLASPGGYVMSSKPGLYKHVLVLDFKSLYPSIIRTFKIDPLGLVEGLKHPDDAIPGFKGAVFHRENHFLPDIISSLWKQRDDAKQQKDAARSQAIKILMNSFYGVLGSGGCPFYDPRLASSITLRGHAIMQTTAQWIRECGYDVIYGDTDSTFVHLANCNSDSDAVAIGKQLQQDINFRWHQKIEQEYELECALEIEFETHFETFFMPTIRGSEAGSKKRYAGVIRKGDEAKLVFKGLESVRSDWTLLAKMFQETLYQLVFTEQPVADYISETVNNIREGKLDAQLVYTKQLRKPLAEYTKSVPPHVKAAKQADEQNQSLSKQLQYQKRTAVRYVMTTGGPQVPEYQTHPLDYDHYIEKQIRPIADSILPTIGESFDAMASQQIGLF
;
A
#
# COMPACT_ATOMS: atom_id res chain seq x y z
N GLU A 1 24.42 8.27 1.65
CA GLU A 1 24.04 6.87 1.81
C GLU A 1 22.53 6.60 1.60
N ILE A 2 21.61 7.29 2.32
CA ILE A 2 20.16 7.13 2.07
C ILE A 2 19.77 7.74 0.72
N ALA A 3 20.26 8.94 0.41
CA ALA A 3 20.01 9.62 -0.85
C ALA A 3 20.47 8.80 -2.07
N ASP A 4 21.60 8.12 -1.95
CA ASP A 4 22.14 7.26 -3.00
C ASP A 4 21.30 5.99 -3.18
N LYS A 5 20.87 5.36 -2.07
CA LYS A 5 20.00 4.16 -2.11
C LYS A 5 18.65 4.38 -2.78
N VAL A 6 18.11 5.60 -2.71
CA VAL A 6 16.80 5.95 -3.28
C VAL A 6 16.92 6.84 -4.52
N ASN A 7 18.12 7.05 -5.04
CA ASN A 7 18.41 7.92 -6.19
C ASN A 7 17.74 9.30 -6.08
N LEU A 8 17.78 9.89 -4.88
CA LEU A 8 17.03 11.12 -4.55
C LEU A 8 17.46 12.31 -5.43
N ILE A 9 18.77 12.45 -5.68
CA ILE A 9 19.30 13.57 -6.46
C ILE A 9 18.83 13.48 -7.90
N ASP A 10 18.96 12.32 -8.52
CA ASP A 10 18.49 12.09 -9.89
C ASP A 10 16.97 12.32 -10.00
N PHE A 11 16.21 11.85 -9.02
CA PHE A 11 14.77 12.12 -8.93
C PHE A 11 14.46 13.61 -8.88
N LEU A 12 15.20 14.41 -8.08
CA LEU A 12 14.99 15.85 -7.96
C LEU A 12 15.35 16.60 -9.25
N ILE A 13 16.44 16.20 -9.92
CA ILE A 13 16.85 16.74 -11.22
C ILE A 13 15.77 16.47 -12.27
N LEU A 14 15.37 15.20 -12.42
CA LEU A 14 14.32 14.78 -13.35
C LEU A 14 12.99 15.50 -13.10
N ARG A 15 12.60 15.66 -11.82
CA ARG A 15 11.40 16.42 -11.46
C ARG A 15 11.53 17.88 -11.89
N SER A 16 12.70 18.48 -11.71
CA SER A 16 12.98 19.86 -12.15
C SER A 16 12.87 20.00 -13.68
N GLU A 17 13.47 19.08 -14.42
CA GLU A 17 13.39 19.04 -15.90
C GLU A 17 11.95 18.87 -16.40
N LEU A 18 11.21 17.93 -15.82
CA LEU A 18 9.84 17.61 -16.23
C LEU A 18 8.82 18.70 -15.88
N THR A 19 9.06 19.49 -14.84
CA THR A 19 8.04 20.39 -14.26
C THR A 19 8.48 21.84 -14.15
N GLY A 20 9.75 22.19 -14.45
CA GLY A 20 10.30 23.51 -14.25
C GLY A 20 10.46 23.92 -12.77
N MET A 21 10.35 22.97 -11.84
CA MET A 21 10.55 23.25 -10.41
C MET A 21 12.01 23.45 -10.05
N ARG A 22 12.29 24.35 -9.11
CA ARG A 22 13.64 24.51 -8.53
C ARG A 22 14.01 23.27 -7.72
N ILE A 23 15.23 22.75 -7.89
CA ILE A 23 15.72 21.52 -7.25
C ILE A 23 15.61 21.58 -5.71
N GLY A 24 15.98 22.70 -5.10
CA GLY A 24 16.01 22.90 -3.64
C GLY A 24 14.64 23.16 -2.97
N ARG A 25 13.53 23.14 -3.71
CA ARG A 25 12.20 23.39 -3.13
C ARG A 25 11.64 22.14 -2.47
N PRO A 26 11.45 22.12 -1.13
CA PRO A 26 10.85 20.98 -0.44
C PRO A 26 9.35 20.88 -0.78
N GLY A 27 8.83 19.64 -0.80
CA GLY A 27 7.45 19.32 -1.18
C GLY A 27 7.24 19.61 -2.66
N GLY A 28 6.14 19.25 -3.27
CA GLY A 28 6.21 19.69 -4.62
C GLY A 28 5.15 19.26 -5.60
N SER A 29 4.28 18.32 -5.24
CA SER A 29 3.26 17.85 -6.19
C SER A 29 2.34 18.99 -6.64
N VAL A 30 1.91 19.86 -5.71
CA VAL A 30 1.09 21.02 -6.04
C VAL A 30 1.86 22.01 -6.93
N ALA A 31 3.09 22.32 -6.58
CA ALA A 31 3.91 23.26 -7.38
C ALA A 31 4.26 22.66 -8.76
N SER A 32 4.57 21.36 -8.83
CA SER A 32 4.78 20.66 -10.10
C SER A 32 3.56 20.74 -11.01
N PHE A 33 2.38 20.49 -10.45
CA PHE A 33 1.12 20.60 -11.17
C PHE A 33 0.89 22.03 -11.68
N ILE A 34 1.03 23.05 -10.81
CA ILE A 34 0.84 24.46 -11.16
C ILE A 34 1.79 24.86 -12.29
N ASN A 35 3.07 24.50 -12.21
CA ASN A 35 4.06 24.83 -13.24
C ASN A 35 3.72 24.21 -14.61
N LEU A 36 3.14 23.02 -14.65
CA LEU A 36 2.73 22.37 -15.88
C LEU A 36 1.40 22.91 -16.44
N TYR A 37 0.45 23.20 -15.55
CA TYR A 37 -0.93 23.52 -15.90
C TYR A 37 -1.13 25.03 -16.17
N LEU A 38 -0.67 25.90 -15.27
CA LEU A 38 -0.93 27.33 -15.30
C LEU A 38 -0.45 28.05 -16.58
N PRO A 39 0.74 27.75 -17.15
CA PRO A 39 1.16 28.38 -18.39
C PRO A 39 0.24 28.04 -19.59
N LYS A 40 -0.34 26.84 -19.62
CA LYS A 40 -1.31 26.45 -20.66
C LYS A 40 -2.62 27.19 -20.48
N LEU A 41 -3.10 27.28 -19.23
CA LEU A 41 -4.32 28.01 -18.88
C LEU A 41 -4.22 29.50 -19.27
N HIS A 42 -3.12 30.18 -18.94
CA HIS A 42 -2.91 31.60 -19.26
C HIS A 42 -2.84 31.85 -20.78
N ARG A 43 -2.15 30.96 -21.54
CA ARG A 43 -2.11 31.08 -23.01
C ARG A 43 -3.47 30.92 -23.65
N ALA A 44 -4.39 30.19 -23.01
CA ALA A 44 -5.77 30.06 -23.47
C ALA A 44 -6.68 31.21 -22.99
N GLY A 45 -6.14 32.26 -22.33
CA GLY A 45 -6.87 33.44 -21.92
C GLY A 45 -7.62 33.32 -20.59
N TYR A 46 -7.36 32.25 -19.81
CA TYR A 46 -7.97 32.05 -18.50
C TYR A 46 -7.03 32.45 -17.35
N VAL A 47 -7.60 32.75 -16.20
CA VAL A 47 -6.88 33.01 -14.96
C VAL A 47 -7.18 31.93 -13.92
N SER A 48 -6.19 31.62 -13.08
CA SER A 48 -6.36 30.67 -11.98
C SER A 48 -7.30 31.23 -10.91
N PRO A 49 -8.16 30.42 -10.30
CA PRO A 49 -8.89 30.83 -9.11
C PRO A 49 -7.94 31.01 -7.91
N ASN A 50 -8.42 31.73 -6.89
CA ASN A 50 -7.72 31.80 -5.61
C ASN A 50 -7.72 30.44 -4.90
N ARG A 51 -6.75 30.24 -4.01
CA ARG A 51 -6.77 29.08 -3.12
C ARG A 51 -8.02 29.14 -2.24
N PRO A 52 -8.68 28.00 -1.98
CA PRO A 52 -9.78 27.95 -1.04
C PRO A 52 -9.31 28.32 0.37
N GLU A 53 -10.09 29.16 1.06
CA GLU A 53 -9.77 29.59 2.44
C GLU A 53 -9.85 28.44 3.44
N ASN A 54 -10.76 27.50 3.24
CA ASN A 54 -10.96 26.32 4.07
C ASN A 54 -10.49 25.06 3.36
N GLY A 55 -9.81 24.17 4.07
CA GLY A 55 -9.11 22.99 3.57
C GLY A 55 -9.92 21.93 2.84
N GLY A 56 -11.10 22.29 2.34
CA GLY A 56 -11.89 21.48 1.42
C GLY A 56 -12.57 20.24 2.02
N LEU A 57 -13.60 19.75 1.34
CA LEU A 57 -14.27 18.50 1.67
C LEU A 57 -13.43 17.31 1.22
N ALA A 58 -13.29 16.31 2.07
CA ALA A 58 -12.58 15.08 1.72
C ALA A 58 -13.29 14.37 0.56
N SER A 59 -12.52 13.98 -0.45
CA SER A 59 -12.96 13.04 -1.48
C SER A 59 -12.96 11.61 -0.90
N PRO A 60 -13.85 10.71 -1.34
CA PRO A 60 -13.74 9.30 -1.00
C PRO A 60 -12.39 8.76 -1.45
N GLY A 61 -11.76 7.90 -0.63
CA GLY A 61 -10.50 7.24 -0.98
C GLY A 61 -10.67 6.18 -2.07
N GLY A 62 -9.59 5.44 -2.36
CA GLY A 62 -9.61 4.32 -3.29
C GLY A 62 -10.58 3.22 -2.83
N TYR A 63 -11.17 2.51 -3.79
CA TYR A 63 -12.06 1.40 -3.51
C TYR A 63 -11.30 0.21 -2.91
N VAL A 64 -11.78 -0.28 -1.78
CA VAL A 64 -11.26 -1.50 -1.16
C VAL A 64 -12.41 -2.46 -0.95
N MET A 65 -12.38 -3.59 -1.67
CA MET A 65 -13.38 -4.65 -1.54
C MET A 65 -13.31 -5.30 -0.17
N SER A 66 -14.43 -5.90 0.24
CA SER A 66 -14.41 -6.88 1.32
C SER A 66 -13.58 -8.07 0.88
N SER A 67 -12.64 -8.49 1.71
CA SER A 67 -11.80 -9.65 1.43
C SER A 67 -12.46 -10.93 1.94
N LYS A 68 -12.23 -12.04 1.23
CA LYS A 68 -12.56 -13.39 1.70
C LYS A 68 -11.29 -13.97 2.33
N PRO A 69 -11.23 -14.12 3.67
CA PRO A 69 -10.05 -14.69 4.32
C PRO A 69 -9.92 -16.17 4.01
N GLY A 70 -8.70 -16.69 4.00
CA GLY A 70 -8.44 -18.10 3.75
C GLY A 70 -7.07 -18.38 3.15
N LEU A 71 -6.79 -19.64 2.98
CA LEU A 71 -5.62 -20.17 2.28
C LEU A 71 -6.08 -20.71 0.92
N TYR A 72 -5.48 -20.21 -0.16
CA TYR A 72 -5.90 -20.48 -1.54
C TYR A 72 -4.73 -21.02 -2.36
N LYS A 73 -5.01 -21.92 -3.29
CA LYS A 73 -4.10 -22.27 -4.39
C LYS A 73 -4.49 -21.44 -5.62
N HIS A 74 -3.51 -21.09 -6.45
CA HIS A 74 -3.69 -20.37 -7.71
C HIS A 74 -4.54 -19.11 -7.62
N VAL A 75 -3.93 -18.02 -7.15
CA VAL A 75 -4.54 -16.69 -7.15
C VAL A 75 -3.82 -15.78 -8.14
N LEU A 76 -4.58 -15.19 -9.06
CA LEU A 76 -4.06 -14.20 -10.00
C LEU A 76 -4.24 -12.79 -9.45
N VAL A 77 -3.31 -11.91 -9.79
CA VAL A 77 -3.46 -10.47 -9.59
C VAL A 77 -3.55 -9.80 -10.96
N LEU A 78 -4.68 -9.15 -11.18
CA LEU A 78 -4.91 -8.27 -12.31
C LEU A 78 -4.88 -6.82 -11.80
N ASP A 79 -4.03 -5.97 -12.36
CA ASP A 79 -3.79 -4.60 -11.89
C ASP A 79 -3.96 -3.60 -13.02
N PHE A 80 -4.70 -2.51 -12.76
CA PHE A 80 -4.84 -1.43 -13.72
C PHE A 80 -3.57 -0.58 -13.78
N LYS A 81 -3.00 -0.44 -14.93
CA LYS A 81 -1.84 0.39 -15.21
C LYS A 81 -2.11 1.85 -14.90
N SER A 82 -1.62 2.34 -13.76
CA SER A 82 -1.81 3.72 -13.32
C SER A 82 -3.28 4.17 -13.41
N LEU A 83 -4.19 3.52 -12.70
CA LEU A 83 -5.65 3.67 -12.82
C LEU A 83 -6.11 5.13 -12.84
N TYR A 84 -5.71 5.97 -11.88
CA TYR A 84 -6.18 7.36 -11.82
C TYR A 84 -5.71 8.23 -12.98
N PRO A 85 -4.45 8.20 -13.42
CA PRO A 85 -4.02 8.81 -14.68
C PRO A 85 -4.82 8.32 -15.90
N SER A 86 -5.10 7.02 -15.99
CA SER A 86 -5.91 6.46 -17.09
C SER A 86 -7.36 6.96 -17.07
N ILE A 87 -7.96 7.09 -15.88
CA ILE A 87 -9.29 7.67 -15.70
C ILE A 87 -9.31 9.14 -16.15
N ILE A 88 -8.33 9.95 -15.74
CA ILE A 88 -8.22 11.35 -16.14
C ILE A 88 -8.13 11.46 -17.67
N ARG A 89 -7.32 10.64 -18.31
CA ARG A 89 -7.17 10.61 -19.78
C ARG A 89 -8.45 10.20 -20.50
N THR A 90 -9.08 9.13 -20.04
CA THR A 90 -10.30 8.57 -20.66
C THR A 90 -11.48 9.54 -20.56
N PHE A 91 -11.78 10.00 -19.33
CA PHE A 91 -12.97 10.81 -19.03
C PHE A 91 -12.72 12.32 -19.05
N LYS A 92 -11.57 12.74 -19.58
CA LYS A 92 -11.18 14.14 -19.76
C LYS A 92 -11.33 14.99 -18.48
N ILE A 93 -11.03 14.38 -17.31
CA ILE A 93 -11.16 15.07 -16.03
C ILE A 93 -10.11 16.17 -15.91
N ASP A 94 -10.57 17.42 -15.83
CA ASP A 94 -9.73 18.61 -15.94
C ASP A 94 -10.39 19.80 -15.25
N PRO A 95 -9.62 20.69 -14.57
CA PRO A 95 -10.18 21.92 -13.98
C PRO A 95 -10.86 22.85 -14.99
N LEU A 96 -10.24 23.13 -16.14
CA LEU A 96 -10.87 23.93 -17.20
C LEU A 96 -12.00 23.17 -17.84
N GLY A 97 -11.82 21.87 -18.11
CA GLY A 97 -12.84 20.99 -18.66
C GLY A 97 -14.10 20.95 -17.82
N LEU A 98 -14.00 21.05 -16.49
CA LEU A 98 -15.14 21.18 -15.57
C LEU A 98 -15.88 22.49 -15.78
N VAL A 99 -15.17 23.61 -15.87
CA VAL A 99 -15.77 24.95 -16.07
C VAL A 99 -16.47 25.05 -17.41
N GLU A 100 -15.83 24.58 -18.47
CA GLU A 100 -16.39 24.63 -19.83
C GLU A 100 -17.51 23.60 -20.03
N GLY A 101 -17.38 22.41 -19.43
CA GLY A 101 -18.42 21.39 -19.46
C GLY A 101 -19.72 21.85 -18.77
N LEU A 102 -19.61 22.59 -17.67
CA LEU A 102 -20.80 23.17 -16.99
C LEU A 102 -21.50 24.24 -17.80
N LYS A 103 -20.86 24.88 -18.78
CA LYS A 103 -21.49 25.82 -19.72
C LYS A 103 -22.25 25.08 -20.83
N HIS A 104 -21.80 23.88 -21.18
CA HIS A 104 -22.37 23.07 -22.27
C HIS A 104 -22.62 21.64 -21.79
N PRO A 105 -23.57 21.43 -20.85
CA PRO A 105 -23.75 20.15 -20.18
C PRO A 105 -24.27 19.03 -21.08
N ASP A 106 -24.99 19.37 -22.15
CA ASP A 106 -25.65 18.39 -23.03
C ASP A 106 -24.65 17.56 -23.87
N ASP A 107 -23.47 18.12 -24.18
CA ASP A 107 -22.39 17.43 -24.92
C ASP A 107 -21.18 17.08 -24.02
N ALA A 108 -21.30 17.27 -22.73
CA ALA A 108 -20.22 17.07 -21.80
C ALA A 108 -20.17 15.61 -21.31
N ILE A 109 -18.96 15.17 -20.94
CA ILE A 109 -18.72 13.85 -20.35
C ILE A 109 -19.18 13.87 -18.90
N PRO A 110 -20.10 12.99 -18.47
CA PRO A 110 -20.59 12.97 -17.10
C PRO A 110 -19.51 12.51 -16.12
N GLY A 111 -19.33 13.28 -15.05
CA GLY A 111 -18.51 12.94 -13.87
C GLY A 111 -19.39 12.54 -12.69
N PHE A 112 -18.94 12.89 -11.48
CA PHE A 112 -19.65 12.62 -10.24
C PHE A 112 -19.89 13.90 -9.44
N LYS A 113 -20.89 13.87 -8.56
CA LYS A 113 -21.30 15.02 -7.74
C LYS A 113 -21.67 16.27 -8.57
N GLY A 114 -22.33 16.05 -9.71
CA GLY A 114 -22.73 17.12 -10.61
C GLY A 114 -21.60 17.67 -11.48
N ALA A 115 -20.45 17.01 -11.53
CA ALA A 115 -19.41 17.35 -12.49
C ALA A 115 -19.76 16.86 -13.89
N VAL A 116 -19.44 17.67 -14.88
CA VAL A 116 -19.40 17.32 -16.30
C VAL A 116 -18.14 17.92 -16.92
N PHE A 117 -17.54 17.24 -17.89
CA PHE A 117 -16.25 17.62 -18.46
C PHE A 117 -16.38 17.86 -19.96
N HIS A 118 -15.80 18.98 -20.41
CA HIS A 118 -15.77 19.30 -21.85
C HIS A 118 -14.88 18.31 -22.60
N ARG A 119 -15.31 17.87 -23.78
CA ARG A 119 -14.61 16.84 -24.58
C ARG A 119 -13.24 17.29 -25.10
N GLU A 120 -13.10 18.56 -25.47
CA GLU A 120 -11.91 19.10 -26.13
C GLU A 120 -11.15 20.17 -25.31
N ASN A 121 -11.87 21.01 -24.55
CA ASN A 121 -11.27 22.11 -23.79
C ASN A 121 -10.73 21.62 -22.46
N HIS A 122 -9.54 21.01 -22.48
CA HIS A 122 -8.86 20.45 -21.31
C HIS A 122 -7.33 20.53 -21.48
N PHE A 123 -6.57 20.42 -20.40
CA PHE A 123 -5.11 20.37 -20.43
C PHE A 123 -4.52 19.20 -19.67
N LEU A 124 -5.12 18.78 -18.55
CA LEU A 124 -4.57 17.74 -17.71
C LEU A 124 -4.50 16.38 -18.41
N PRO A 125 -5.51 15.91 -19.16
CA PRO A 125 -5.42 14.70 -19.95
C PRO A 125 -4.24 14.69 -20.92
N ASP A 126 -3.94 15.83 -21.56
CA ASP A 126 -2.84 15.96 -22.52
C ASP A 126 -1.49 15.98 -21.81
N ILE A 127 -1.40 16.67 -20.67
CA ILE A 127 -0.20 16.67 -19.82
C ILE A 127 0.13 15.23 -19.40
N ILE A 128 -0.87 14.49 -18.92
CA ILE A 128 -0.68 13.08 -18.53
C ILE A 128 -0.30 12.22 -19.73
N SER A 129 -0.91 12.41 -20.88
CA SER A 129 -0.58 11.66 -22.11
C SER A 129 0.87 11.92 -22.57
N SER A 130 1.32 13.17 -22.48
CA SER A 130 2.72 13.52 -22.77
C SER A 130 3.69 12.87 -21.79
N LEU A 131 3.39 12.90 -20.48
CA LEU A 131 4.19 12.25 -19.46
C LEU A 131 4.19 10.73 -19.62
N TRP A 132 3.06 10.16 -20.00
CA TRP A 132 2.94 8.73 -20.25
C TRP A 132 3.88 8.28 -21.38
N LYS A 133 3.85 9.01 -22.53
CA LYS A 133 4.77 8.74 -23.63
C LYS A 133 6.23 8.82 -23.19
N GLN A 134 6.62 9.87 -22.47
CA GLN A 134 7.98 10.00 -21.93
C GLN A 134 8.36 8.85 -20.99
N ARG A 135 7.40 8.32 -20.22
CA ARG A 135 7.62 7.14 -19.37
C ARG A 135 7.86 5.88 -20.20
N ASP A 136 7.10 5.69 -21.27
CA ASP A 136 7.27 4.54 -22.15
C ASP A 136 8.62 4.61 -22.89
N ASP A 137 9.02 5.79 -23.33
CA ASP A 137 10.36 6.04 -23.91
C ASP A 137 11.46 5.69 -22.88
N ALA A 138 11.31 6.12 -21.63
CA ALA A 138 12.24 5.79 -20.55
C ALA A 138 12.33 4.27 -20.28
N LYS A 139 11.19 3.57 -20.32
CA LYS A 139 11.18 2.09 -20.21
C LYS A 139 11.93 1.41 -21.36
N GLN A 140 11.72 1.86 -22.59
CA GLN A 140 12.42 1.33 -23.77
C GLN A 140 13.93 1.55 -23.65
N GLN A 141 14.35 2.71 -23.14
CA GLN A 141 15.76 3.04 -22.89
C GLN A 141 16.31 2.38 -21.61
N LYS A 142 15.49 1.60 -20.88
CA LYS A 142 15.83 0.98 -19.58
C LYS A 142 16.24 1.99 -18.51
N ASP A 143 15.79 3.24 -18.62
CA ASP A 143 15.96 4.29 -17.60
C ASP A 143 14.88 4.12 -16.52
N ALA A 144 15.17 3.26 -15.54
CA ALA A 144 14.27 2.96 -14.44
C ALA A 144 14.01 4.18 -13.54
N ALA A 145 15.03 5.04 -13.34
CA ALA A 145 14.92 6.23 -12.50
C ALA A 145 13.92 7.23 -13.11
N ARG A 146 14.06 7.52 -14.39
CA ARG A 146 13.17 8.41 -15.14
C ARG A 146 11.75 7.86 -15.20
N SER A 147 11.59 6.58 -15.54
CA SER A 147 10.28 5.91 -15.56
C SER A 147 9.56 5.99 -14.20
N GLN A 148 10.29 5.77 -13.10
CA GLN A 148 9.74 5.85 -11.75
C GLN A 148 9.38 7.29 -11.35
N ALA A 149 10.23 8.27 -11.67
CA ALA A 149 9.96 9.69 -11.39
C ALA A 149 8.67 10.17 -12.08
N ILE A 150 8.51 9.82 -13.36
CA ILE A 150 7.31 10.17 -14.13
C ILE A 150 6.07 9.47 -13.55
N LYS A 151 6.16 8.19 -13.17
CA LYS A 151 5.07 7.45 -12.51
C LYS A 151 4.61 8.14 -11.23
N ILE A 152 5.55 8.54 -10.38
CA ILE A 152 5.25 9.25 -9.12
C ILE A 152 4.57 10.60 -9.41
N LEU A 153 5.07 11.35 -10.38
CA LEU A 153 4.51 12.64 -10.76
C LEU A 153 3.06 12.50 -11.25
N MET A 154 2.79 11.63 -12.20
CA MET A 154 1.43 11.41 -12.75
C MET A 154 0.44 10.97 -11.65
N ASN A 155 0.84 10.02 -10.80
CA ASN A 155 -0.03 9.52 -9.73
C ASN A 155 -0.29 10.56 -8.64
N SER A 156 0.60 11.57 -8.49
CA SER A 156 0.41 12.64 -7.51
C SER A 156 -0.71 13.63 -7.87
N PHE A 157 -1.08 13.75 -9.15
CA PHE A 157 -2.02 14.77 -9.61
C PHE A 157 -3.43 14.59 -9.05
N TYR A 158 -3.89 13.36 -8.84
CA TYR A 158 -5.13 13.10 -8.12
C TYR A 158 -5.11 13.73 -6.71
N GLY A 159 -4.05 13.50 -5.95
CA GLY A 159 -3.89 14.07 -4.61
C GLY A 159 -3.79 15.61 -4.61
N VAL A 160 -3.23 16.17 -5.67
CA VAL A 160 -3.16 17.65 -5.87
C VAL A 160 -4.54 18.25 -6.06
N LEU A 161 -5.36 17.65 -6.92
CA LEU A 161 -6.74 18.12 -7.18
C LEU A 161 -7.66 17.96 -5.95
N GLY A 162 -7.33 17.03 -5.04
CA GLY A 162 -7.99 16.83 -3.76
C GLY A 162 -7.41 17.65 -2.60
N SER A 163 -6.41 18.51 -2.85
CA SER A 163 -5.71 19.28 -1.82
C SER A 163 -6.16 20.73 -1.77
N GLY A 164 -6.60 21.21 -0.61
CA GLY A 164 -6.91 22.62 -0.38
C GLY A 164 -5.70 23.58 -0.55
N GLY A 165 -4.48 23.05 -0.66
CA GLY A 165 -3.28 23.84 -1.03
C GLY A 165 -3.16 24.15 -2.53
N CYS A 166 -4.02 23.57 -3.37
CA CYS A 166 -4.05 23.79 -4.81
C CYS A 166 -5.11 24.83 -5.18
N PRO A 167 -4.81 25.84 -6.00
CA PRO A 167 -5.80 26.80 -6.50
C PRO A 167 -6.94 26.14 -7.29
N PHE A 168 -6.63 25.02 -7.97
CA PHE A 168 -7.59 24.25 -8.77
C PHE A 168 -8.33 23.17 -7.97
N TYR A 169 -8.29 23.25 -6.63
CA TYR A 169 -9.03 22.34 -5.78
C TYR A 169 -10.54 22.46 -6.05
N ASP A 170 -11.13 21.34 -6.42
CA ASP A 170 -12.59 21.17 -6.47
C ASP A 170 -12.91 19.72 -6.08
N PRO A 171 -13.77 19.49 -5.07
CA PRO A 171 -14.10 18.15 -4.61
C PRO A 171 -14.75 17.27 -5.70
N ARG A 172 -15.36 17.90 -6.73
CA ARG A 172 -15.93 17.19 -7.87
C ARG A 172 -14.86 16.54 -8.74
N LEU A 173 -13.69 17.19 -8.90
CA LEU A 173 -12.57 16.64 -9.67
C LEU A 173 -12.04 15.35 -9.02
N ALA A 174 -11.60 15.43 -7.76
CA ALA A 174 -11.08 14.29 -7.03
C ALA A 174 -12.13 13.18 -6.86
N SER A 175 -13.39 13.54 -6.59
CA SER A 175 -14.48 12.56 -6.48
C SER A 175 -14.78 11.88 -7.81
N SER A 176 -14.72 12.61 -8.93
CA SER A 176 -14.90 12.01 -10.25
C SER A 176 -13.83 10.97 -10.58
N ILE A 177 -12.59 11.18 -10.15
CA ILE A 177 -11.52 10.21 -10.32
C ILE A 177 -11.77 8.96 -9.44
N THR A 178 -12.00 9.15 -8.15
CA THR A 178 -12.13 8.01 -7.22
C THR A 178 -13.41 7.23 -7.41
N LEU A 179 -14.55 7.88 -7.58
CA LEU A 179 -15.83 7.18 -7.78
C LEU A 179 -15.90 6.49 -9.15
N ARG A 180 -15.22 7.04 -10.18
CA ARG A 180 -15.03 6.32 -11.43
C ARG A 180 -14.17 5.09 -11.23
N GLY A 181 -13.10 5.20 -10.45
CA GLY A 181 -12.28 4.05 -10.05
C GLY A 181 -13.08 2.98 -9.30
N HIS A 182 -13.97 3.37 -8.39
CA HIS A 182 -14.89 2.44 -7.71
C HIS A 182 -15.78 1.69 -8.73
N ALA A 183 -16.41 2.41 -9.65
CA ALA A 183 -17.26 1.80 -10.67
C ALA A 183 -16.46 0.85 -11.59
N ILE A 184 -15.27 1.24 -11.99
CA ILE A 184 -14.37 0.40 -12.82
C ILE A 184 -14.02 -0.89 -12.08
N MET A 185 -13.58 -0.81 -10.83
CA MET A 185 -13.20 -1.98 -10.04
C MET A 185 -14.38 -2.93 -9.80
N GLN A 186 -15.57 -2.39 -9.50
CA GLN A 186 -16.79 -3.19 -9.30
C GLN A 186 -17.24 -3.88 -10.58
N THR A 187 -17.24 -3.18 -11.70
CA THR A 187 -17.60 -3.74 -13.01
C THR A 187 -16.60 -4.80 -13.45
N THR A 188 -15.30 -4.55 -13.28
CA THR A 188 -14.25 -5.52 -13.59
C THR A 188 -14.42 -6.80 -12.76
N ALA A 189 -14.63 -6.66 -11.45
CA ALA A 189 -14.88 -7.81 -10.57
C ALA A 189 -16.14 -8.59 -10.96
N GLN A 190 -17.20 -7.91 -11.40
CA GLN A 190 -18.41 -8.54 -11.91
C GLN A 190 -18.12 -9.35 -13.17
N TRP A 191 -17.43 -8.77 -14.15
CA TRP A 191 -17.09 -9.46 -15.41
C TRP A 191 -16.22 -10.69 -15.19
N ILE A 192 -15.27 -10.62 -14.24
CA ILE A 192 -14.44 -11.78 -13.87
C ILE A 192 -15.33 -12.90 -13.29
N ARG A 193 -16.32 -12.57 -12.44
CA ARG A 193 -17.26 -13.55 -11.90
C ARG A 193 -18.16 -14.15 -12.98
N GLU A 194 -18.58 -13.37 -13.96
CA GLU A 194 -19.33 -13.85 -15.13
C GLU A 194 -18.52 -14.86 -15.96
N CYS A 195 -17.18 -14.73 -15.97
CA CYS A 195 -16.29 -15.73 -16.56
C CYS A 195 -16.12 -17.01 -15.70
N GLY A 196 -16.80 -17.11 -14.55
CA GLY A 196 -16.77 -18.29 -13.67
C GLY A 196 -15.65 -18.29 -12.62
N TYR A 197 -14.95 -17.19 -12.42
CA TYR A 197 -13.87 -17.08 -11.43
C TYR A 197 -14.30 -16.27 -10.21
N ASP A 198 -13.75 -16.63 -9.03
CA ASP A 198 -14.07 -15.92 -7.80
C ASP A 198 -13.09 -14.77 -7.53
N VAL A 199 -13.63 -13.59 -7.33
CA VAL A 199 -12.84 -12.41 -6.91
C VAL A 199 -12.85 -12.35 -5.39
N ILE A 200 -11.72 -12.70 -4.77
CA ILE A 200 -11.58 -12.82 -3.31
C ILE A 200 -11.18 -11.51 -2.63
N TYR A 201 -10.57 -10.57 -3.37
CA TYR A 201 -10.15 -9.27 -2.86
C TYR A 201 -9.93 -8.27 -4.00
N GLY A 202 -10.01 -6.98 -3.69
CA GLY A 202 -9.61 -5.89 -4.58
C GLY A 202 -9.19 -4.65 -3.79
N ASP A 203 -8.15 -3.98 -4.25
CA ASP A 203 -7.59 -2.79 -3.59
C ASP A 203 -7.19 -1.74 -4.61
N THR A 204 -7.95 -0.68 -4.66
CA THR A 204 -7.75 0.53 -5.47
C THR A 204 -7.71 0.27 -6.98
N ASP A 205 -6.75 -0.47 -7.47
CA ASP A 205 -6.45 -0.77 -8.86
C ASP A 205 -6.20 -2.26 -9.14
N SER A 206 -6.06 -3.08 -8.08
CA SER A 206 -5.75 -4.50 -8.18
C SER A 206 -6.95 -5.39 -7.84
N THR A 207 -7.12 -6.49 -8.57
CA THR A 207 -8.15 -7.52 -8.36
C THR A 207 -7.49 -8.88 -8.18
N PHE A 208 -7.83 -9.58 -7.08
CA PHE A 208 -7.31 -10.90 -6.73
C PHE A 208 -8.33 -11.95 -7.09
N VAL A 209 -7.97 -12.83 -8.00
CA VAL A 209 -8.85 -13.83 -8.63
C VAL A 209 -8.42 -15.23 -8.25
N HIS A 210 -9.26 -15.97 -7.54
CA HIS A 210 -9.02 -17.36 -7.18
C HIS A 210 -9.46 -18.30 -8.31
N LEU A 211 -8.59 -19.21 -8.69
CA LEU A 211 -8.82 -20.23 -9.71
C LEU A 211 -9.06 -21.60 -9.06
N ALA A 212 -10.25 -21.82 -8.54
CA ALA A 212 -10.60 -23.03 -7.75
C ALA A 212 -10.35 -24.36 -8.48
N ASN A 213 -10.48 -24.37 -9.80
CA ASN A 213 -10.37 -25.59 -10.63
C ASN A 213 -9.07 -25.61 -11.46
N CYS A 214 -8.09 -24.78 -11.12
CA CYS A 214 -6.80 -24.76 -11.82
C CYS A 214 -5.87 -25.80 -11.20
N ASN A 215 -5.20 -26.60 -12.03
CA ASN A 215 -4.35 -27.69 -11.59
C ASN A 215 -2.86 -27.48 -11.90
N SER A 216 -2.53 -26.41 -12.63
CA SER A 216 -1.13 -26.13 -13.00
C SER A 216 -0.84 -24.61 -13.06
N ASP A 217 0.42 -24.25 -12.83
CA ASP A 217 0.90 -22.86 -12.96
C ASP A 217 0.78 -22.36 -14.41
N SER A 218 1.01 -23.25 -15.40
CA SER A 218 0.87 -22.91 -16.81
C SER A 218 -0.56 -22.54 -17.18
N ASP A 219 -1.54 -23.29 -16.68
CA ASP A 219 -2.96 -23.00 -16.91
C ASP A 219 -3.37 -21.71 -16.21
N ALA A 220 -2.90 -21.47 -14.98
CA ALA A 220 -3.15 -20.22 -14.27
C ALA A 220 -2.62 -19.00 -15.07
N VAL A 221 -1.42 -19.08 -15.60
CA VAL A 221 -0.82 -18.01 -16.44
C VAL A 221 -1.62 -17.82 -17.73
N ALA A 222 -2.06 -18.90 -18.37
CA ALA A 222 -2.87 -18.82 -19.60
C ALA A 222 -4.22 -18.14 -19.31
N ILE A 223 -4.91 -18.52 -18.23
CA ILE A 223 -6.16 -17.89 -17.77
C ILE A 223 -5.94 -16.40 -17.46
N GLY A 224 -4.84 -16.05 -16.78
CA GLY A 224 -4.52 -14.66 -16.46
C GLY A 224 -4.36 -13.78 -17.70
N LYS A 225 -3.66 -14.28 -18.71
CA LYS A 225 -3.51 -13.60 -20.00
C LYS A 225 -4.83 -13.48 -20.77
N GLN A 226 -5.66 -14.51 -20.73
CA GLN A 226 -6.98 -14.48 -21.36
C GLN A 226 -7.89 -13.45 -20.68
N LEU A 227 -7.96 -13.45 -19.37
CA LEU A 227 -8.73 -12.46 -18.59
C LEU A 227 -8.26 -11.03 -18.87
N GLN A 228 -6.95 -10.81 -18.94
CA GLN A 228 -6.39 -9.50 -19.32
C GLN A 228 -6.92 -9.03 -20.68
N GLN A 229 -6.91 -9.90 -21.69
CA GLN A 229 -7.39 -9.56 -23.04
C GLN A 229 -8.89 -9.26 -23.04
N ASP A 230 -9.69 -10.15 -22.42
CA ASP A 230 -11.15 -10.05 -22.42
C ASP A 230 -11.63 -8.80 -21.67
N ILE A 231 -11.04 -8.49 -20.51
CA ILE A 231 -11.40 -7.32 -19.72
C ILE A 231 -11.00 -6.02 -20.41
N ASN A 232 -9.80 -5.96 -21.01
CA ASN A 232 -9.40 -4.80 -21.80
C ASN A 232 -10.34 -4.57 -22.98
N PHE A 233 -10.69 -5.63 -23.70
CA PHE A 233 -11.63 -5.54 -24.82
C PHE A 233 -13.01 -5.02 -24.38
N ARG A 234 -13.57 -5.56 -23.29
CA ARG A 234 -14.86 -5.10 -22.73
C ARG A 234 -14.82 -3.63 -22.30
N TRP A 235 -13.70 -3.17 -21.70
CA TRP A 235 -13.56 -1.76 -21.33
C TRP A 235 -13.50 -0.85 -22.56
N HIS A 236 -12.75 -1.22 -23.60
CA HIS A 236 -12.71 -0.45 -24.84
C HIS A 236 -14.10 -0.32 -25.46
N GLN A 237 -14.81 -1.42 -25.62
CA GLN A 237 -16.18 -1.41 -26.14
C GLN A 237 -17.14 -0.56 -25.30
N LYS A 238 -17.13 -0.72 -23.98
CA LYS A 238 -18.01 0.00 -23.09
C LYS A 238 -17.77 1.52 -23.15
N ILE A 239 -16.52 1.95 -23.14
CA ILE A 239 -16.17 3.38 -23.17
C ILE A 239 -16.54 4.00 -24.52
N GLU A 240 -16.30 3.30 -25.62
CA GLU A 240 -16.69 3.75 -26.97
C GLU A 240 -18.22 3.85 -27.09
N GLN A 241 -18.97 2.82 -26.69
CA GLN A 241 -20.42 2.76 -26.85
C GLN A 241 -21.18 3.71 -25.93
N GLU A 242 -20.76 3.87 -24.68
CA GLU A 242 -21.51 4.67 -23.67
C GLU A 242 -21.08 6.13 -23.65
N TYR A 243 -19.83 6.44 -24.04
CA TYR A 243 -19.27 7.79 -23.88
C TYR A 243 -18.74 8.39 -25.18
N GLU A 244 -18.63 7.61 -26.25
CA GLU A 244 -17.98 8.00 -27.51
C GLU A 244 -16.56 8.53 -27.28
N LEU A 245 -15.77 7.83 -26.45
CA LEU A 245 -14.43 8.20 -26.06
C LEU A 245 -13.42 7.08 -26.37
N GLU A 246 -12.17 7.49 -26.58
CA GLU A 246 -11.05 6.58 -26.59
C GLU A 246 -10.71 6.08 -25.18
N CYS A 247 -10.63 4.78 -25.00
CA CYS A 247 -10.34 4.15 -23.74
C CYS A 247 -8.83 4.11 -23.48
N ALA A 248 -8.38 4.78 -22.42
CA ALA A 248 -7.00 4.70 -21.94
C ALA A 248 -6.82 3.74 -20.75
N LEU A 249 -7.88 3.02 -20.35
CA LEU A 249 -7.80 2.01 -19.30
C LEU A 249 -7.07 0.77 -19.85
N GLU A 250 -6.13 0.26 -19.07
CA GLU A 250 -5.40 -0.96 -19.39
C GLU A 250 -5.21 -1.77 -18.12
N ILE A 251 -5.74 -3.00 -18.07
CA ILE A 251 -5.46 -3.96 -17.00
C ILE A 251 -4.37 -4.92 -17.45
N GLU A 252 -3.45 -5.24 -16.55
CA GLU A 252 -2.34 -6.16 -16.77
C GLU A 252 -2.46 -7.37 -15.85
N PHE A 253 -2.13 -8.56 -16.35
CA PHE A 253 -1.86 -9.71 -15.52
C PHE A 253 -0.48 -9.54 -14.89
N GLU A 254 -0.46 -9.14 -13.61
CA GLU A 254 0.76 -8.76 -12.92
C GLU A 254 1.47 -9.98 -12.29
N THR A 255 0.71 -10.83 -11.60
CA THR A 255 1.30 -11.89 -10.77
C THR A 255 0.36 -13.09 -10.64
N HIS A 256 0.96 -14.28 -10.62
CA HIS A 256 0.33 -15.51 -10.17
C HIS A 256 0.94 -15.94 -8.84
N PHE A 257 0.09 -16.13 -7.83
CA PHE A 257 0.43 -16.78 -6.57
C PHE A 257 0.07 -18.26 -6.64
N GLU A 258 1.06 -19.12 -6.50
CA GLU A 258 0.89 -20.58 -6.38
C GLU A 258 0.09 -20.92 -5.11
N THR A 259 0.45 -20.29 -3.99
CA THR A 259 -0.28 -20.33 -2.73
C THR A 259 -0.46 -18.89 -2.23
N PHE A 260 -1.65 -18.57 -1.74
CA PHE A 260 -2.02 -17.23 -1.27
C PHE A 260 -2.80 -17.32 0.03
N PHE A 261 -2.43 -16.51 1.00
CA PHE A 261 -3.08 -16.42 2.30
C PHE A 261 -3.54 -15.01 2.60
N MET A 262 -4.79 -14.89 3.01
CA MET A 262 -5.38 -13.66 3.51
C MET A 262 -5.96 -13.88 4.91
N PRO A 263 -5.42 -13.22 5.94
CA PRO A 263 -5.87 -13.41 7.32
C PRO A 263 -7.20 -12.70 7.59
N THR A 264 -7.87 -13.13 8.65
CA THR A 264 -8.97 -12.39 9.27
C THR A 264 -8.47 -11.14 10.00
N ILE A 265 -9.38 -10.21 10.30
CA ILE A 265 -9.14 -9.14 11.28
C ILE A 265 -9.16 -9.77 12.66
N ARG A 266 -8.17 -9.45 13.51
CA ARG A 266 -8.09 -9.97 14.88
C ARG A 266 -9.41 -9.74 15.64
N GLY A 267 -9.97 -10.81 16.18
CA GLY A 267 -11.23 -10.78 16.92
C GLY A 267 -12.49 -10.65 16.05
N SER A 268 -12.38 -10.92 14.75
CA SER A 268 -13.49 -10.88 13.81
C SER A 268 -13.29 -11.97 12.73
N GLU A 269 -14.38 -12.49 12.20
CA GLU A 269 -14.35 -13.37 11.03
C GLU A 269 -14.16 -12.61 9.70
N ALA A 270 -14.25 -11.29 9.74
CA ALA A 270 -14.05 -10.46 8.55
C ALA A 270 -12.60 -10.54 8.05
N GLY A 271 -12.42 -10.59 6.75
CA GLY A 271 -11.10 -10.60 6.14
C GLY A 271 -10.34 -9.28 6.33
N SER A 272 -9.04 -9.38 6.50
CA SER A 272 -8.19 -8.19 6.62
C SER A 272 -8.07 -7.46 5.29
N LYS A 273 -7.79 -6.16 5.35
CA LYS A 273 -7.52 -5.34 4.18
C LYS A 273 -6.02 -5.03 4.11
N LYS A 274 -5.45 -5.11 2.90
CA LYS A 274 -4.02 -4.79 2.63
C LYS A 274 -3.00 -5.66 3.40
N ARG A 275 -3.43 -6.83 3.87
CA ARG A 275 -2.58 -7.78 4.59
C ARG A 275 -2.73 -9.15 3.96
N TYR A 276 -1.67 -9.66 3.37
CA TYR A 276 -1.62 -10.99 2.76
C TYR A 276 -0.19 -11.50 2.65
N ALA A 277 -0.05 -12.80 2.45
CA ALA A 277 1.20 -13.43 2.07
C ALA A 277 0.93 -14.44 0.94
N GLY A 278 1.96 -14.80 0.20
CA GLY A 278 1.84 -15.83 -0.83
C GLY A 278 3.17 -16.20 -1.44
N VAL A 279 3.17 -17.28 -2.20
CA VAL A 279 4.32 -17.78 -2.94
C VAL A 279 4.13 -17.46 -4.41
N ILE A 280 5.11 -16.78 -5.00
CA ILE A 280 5.24 -16.56 -6.43
C ILE A 280 6.42 -17.37 -6.96
N ARG A 281 6.28 -17.95 -8.14
CA ARG A 281 7.36 -18.70 -8.79
C ARG A 281 7.91 -17.91 -9.98
N LYS A 282 9.25 -17.84 -10.07
CA LYS A 282 9.95 -17.31 -11.25
C LYS A 282 10.95 -18.36 -11.72
N GLY A 283 10.59 -19.11 -12.75
CA GLY A 283 11.32 -20.30 -13.13
C GLY A 283 11.30 -21.33 -12.00
N ASP A 284 12.48 -21.83 -11.60
CA ASP A 284 12.60 -22.81 -10.51
C ASP A 284 12.62 -22.19 -9.10
N GLU A 285 12.73 -20.87 -9.00
CA GLU A 285 12.80 -20.17 -7.71
C GLU A 285 11.39 -19.80 -7.18
N ALA A 286 11.06 -20.32 -6.00
CA ALA A 286 9.88 -19.91 -5.22
C ALA A 286 10.25 -18.72 -4.32
N LYS A 287 9.48 -17.64 -4.41
CA LYS A 287 9.67 -16.45 -3.60
C LYS A 287 8.45 -16.20 -2.71
N LEU A 288 8.70 -16.13 -1.42
CA LEU A 288 7.69 -15.75 -0.43
C LEU A 288 7.51 -14.21 -0.42
N VAL A 289 6.28 -13.75 -0.51
CA VAL A 289 5.90 -12.33 -0.54
C VAL A 289 4.98 -12.03 0.62
N PHE A 290 5.27 -10.95 1.36
CA PHE A 290 4.44 -10.43 2.44
C PHE A 290 4.00 -9.00 2.15
N LYS A 291 2.74 -8.69 2.45
CA LYS A 291 2.19 -7.33 2.39
C LYS A 291 1.45 -7.01 3.69
N GLY A 292 1.83 -5.91 4.33
CA GLY A 292 1.16 -5.38 5.52
C GLY A 292 1.14 -6.29 6.75
N LEU A 293 1.74 -7.46 6.68
CA LEU A 293 1.89 -8.41 7.78
C LEU A 293 3.07 -8.04 8.68
N GLU A 294 3.25 -8.78 9.76
CA GLU A 294 4.19 -8.48 10.83
C GLU A 294 5.66 -8.46 10.35
N SER A 295 6.03 -9.36 9.47
CA SER A 295 7.40 -9.48 8.92
C SER A 295 7.88 -8.21 8.20
N VAL A 296 6.98 -7.46 7.57
CA VAL A 296 7.32 -6.22 6.84
C VAL A 296 7.14 -4.95 7.67
N ARG A 297 6.70 -5.04 8.91
CA ARG A 297 6.45 -3.90 9.79
C ARG A 297 7.68 -3.58 10.64
N SER A 298 7.96 -2.29 10.84
CA SER A 298 9.09 -1.83 11.65
C SER A 298 8.86 -1.90 13.16
N ASP A 299 7.61 -2.04 13.61
CA ASP A 299 7.21 -2.03 15.03
C ASP A 299 7.11 -3.45 15.63
N TRP A 300 7.51 -4.48 14.90
CA TRP A 300 7.61 -5.86 15.35
C TRP A 300 9.06 -6.28 15.56
N THR A 301 9.28 -7.20 16.51
CA THR A 301 10.61 -7.72 16.84
C THR A 301 11.20 -8.55 15.69
N LEU A 302 12.51 -8.71 15.69
CA LEU A 302 13.18 -9.56 14.70
C LEU A 302 12.70 -11.01 14.81
N LEU A 303 12.53 -11.50 16.04
CA LEU A 303 11.98 -12.83 16.30
C LEU A 303 10.63 -13.04 15.62
N ALA A 304 9.69 -12.09 15.81
CA ALA A 304 8.34 -12.20 15.23
C ALA A 304 8.38 -12.25 13.70
N LYS A 305 9.28 -11.50 13.08
CA LYS A 305 9.46 -11.50 11.61
C LYS A 305 9.98 -12.83 11.11
N MET A 306 11.06 -13.34 11.71
CA MET A 306 11.65 -14.63 11.36
C MET A 306 10.65 -15.77 11.61
N PHE A 307 9.95 -15.73 12.74
CA PHE A 307 8.92 -16.71 13.07
C PHE A 307 7.81 -16.74 12.01
N GLN A 308 7.30 -15.57 11.61
CA GLN A 308 6.27 -15.48 10.57
C GLN A 308 6.75 -16.03 9.24
N GLU A 309 7.94 -15.63 8.80
CA GLU A 309 8.52 -16.08 7.53
C GLU A 309 8.66 -17.61 7.48
N THR A 310 9.23 -18.19 8.52
CA THR A 310 9.42 -19.65 8.59
C THR A 310 8.12 -20.42 8.75
N LEU A 311 7.23 -19.97 9.66
CA LEU A 311 5.94 -20.63 9.85
C LEU A 311 5.10 -20.63 8.57
N TYR A 312 5.03 -19.49 7.87
CA TYR A 312 4.26 -19.38 6.65
C TYR A 312 4.88 -20.21 5.51
N GLN A 313 6.22 -20.28 5.44
CA GLN A 313 6.88 -21.16 4.49
C GLN A 313 6.53 -22.63 4.74
N LEU A 314 6.55 -23.09 6.00
CA LEU A 314 6.16 -24.47 6.35
C LEU A 314 4.72 -24.77 5.96
N VAL A 315 3.79 -23.85 6.29
CA VAL A 315 2.37 -24.01 5.93
C VAL A 315 2.18 -24.06 4.41
N PHE A 316 2.83 -23.16 3.66
CA PHE A 316 2.68 -23.10 2.21
C PHE A 316 3.30 -24.29 1.47
N THR A 317 4.29 -24.94 2.09
CA THR A 317 4.92 -26.16 1.58
C THR A 317 4.35 -27.44 2.21
N GLU A 318 3.24 -27.31 2.97
CA GLU A 318 2.50 -28.43 3.61
C GLU A 318 3.40 -29.29 4.53
N GLN A 319 4.37 -28.62 5.20
CA GLN A 319 5.26 -29.26 6.16
C GLN A 319 4.72 -29.17 7.59
N PRO A 320 5.09 -30.12 8.48
CA PRO A 320 4.69 -30.07 9.89
C PRO A 320 5.20 -28.80 10.58
N VAL A 321 4.35 -28.17 11.39
CA VAL A 321 4.64 -26.90 12.07
C VAL A 321 4.82 -27.03 13.59
N ALA A 322 4.39 -28.16 14.17
CA ALA A 322 4.32 -28.35 15.61
C ALA A 322 5.70 -28.27 16.29
N ASP A 323 6.69 -28.96 15.74
CA ASP A 323 8.06 -28.97 16.30
C ASP A 323 8.68 -27.60 16.25
N TYR A 324 8.51 -26.87 15.14
CA TYR A 324 9.02 -25.50 14.99
C TYR A 324 8.41 -24.53 16.00
N ILE A 325 7.10 -24.61 16.24
CA ILE A 325 6.40 -23.75 17.22
C ILE A 325 6.87 -24.08 18.63
N SER A 326 6.87 -25.35 18.99
CA SER A 326 7.31 -25.85 20.29
C SER A 326 8.76 -25.45 20.60
N GLU A 327 9.68 -25.69 19.64
CA GLU A 327 11.09 -25.32 19.77
C GLU A 327 11.26 -23.80 19.92
N THR A 328 10.53 -23.00 19.14
CA THR A 328 10.60 -21.53 19.24
C THR A 328 10.17 -21.05 20.63
N VAL A 329 9.06 -21.57 21.16
CA VAL A 329 8.56 -21.24 22.51
C VAL A 329 9.57 -21.62 23.58
N ASN A 330 10.17 -22.80 23.50
CA ASN A 330 11.19 -23.26 24.43
C ASN A 330 12.46 -22.39 24.36
N ASN A 331 12.95 -22.10 23.16
CA ASN A 331 14.11 -21.24 22.95
C ASN A 331 13.91 -19.80 23.49
N ILE A 332 12.68 -19.27 23.42
CA ILE A 332 12.34 -17.98 24.06
C ILE A 332 12.48 -18.12 25.59
N ARG A 333 11.85 -19.14 26.19
CA ARG A 333 11.87 -19.36 27.66
C ARG A 333 13.25 -19.60 28.20
N GLU A 334 14.12 -20.24 27.44
CA GLU A 334 15.51 -20.49 27.78
C GLU A 334 16.46 -19.31 27.52
N GLY A 335 15.94 -18.17 26.99
CA GLY A 335 16.72 -16.97 26.73
C GLY A 335 17.63 -17.05 25.49
N LYS A 336 17.55 -18.12 24.70
CA LYS A 336 18.40 -18.30 23.50
C LYS A 336 18.15 -17.27 22.39
N LEU A 337 16.99 -16.58 22.44
CA LEU A 337 16.54 -15.64 21.41
C LEU A 337 16.50 -14.17 21.90
N ASP A 338 17.08 -13.86 23.06
CA ASP A 338 17.03 -12.55 23.71
C ASP A 338 17.45 -11.39 22.79
N ALA A 339 18.50 -11.59 21.99
CA ALA A 339 18.99 -10.58 21.05
C ALA A 339 17.95 -10.18 19.99
N GLN A 340 16.94 -11.04 19.72
CA GLN A 340 15.90 -10.84 18.73
C GLN A 340 14.62 -10.20 19.30
N LEU A 341 14.55 -9.97 20.63
CA LEU A 341 13.37 -9.50 21.34
C LEU A 341 13.25 -7.97 21.43
N VAL A 342 14.18 -7.25 20.82
CA VAL A 342 14.20 -5.78 20.87
C VAL A 342 13.16 -5.18 19.96
N TYR A 343 12.27 -4.38 20.55
CA TYR A 343 11.36 -3.53 19.80
C TYR A 343 12.04 -2.23 19.36
N THR A 344 11.64 -1.70 18.21
CA THR A 344 12.06 -0.38 17.76
C THR A 344 10.84 0.44 17.38
N LYS A 345 10.67 1.63 17.98
CA LYS A 345 9.54 2.49 17.68
C LYS A 345 9.93 3.97 17.69
N GLN A 346 9.45 4.72 16.67
CA GLN A 346 9.73 6.14 16.52
C GLN A 346 8.88 6.98 17.48
N LEU A 347 9.50 7.93 18.19
CA LEU A 347 8.78 9.01 18.85
C LEU A 347 8.20 9.96 17.79
N ARG A 348 6.90 10.18 17.84
CA ARG A 348 6.19 11.05 16.87
C ARG A 348 6.20 12.52 17.27
N LYS A 349 6.44 12.80 18.55
CA LYS A 349 6.49 14.13 19.17
C LYS A 349 7.50 14.15 20.30
N PRO A 350 7.91 15.31 20.82
CA PRO A 350 8.79 15.42 22.00
C PRO A 350 8.23 14.67 23.20
N LEU A 351 9.11 14.11 24.05
CA LEU A 351 8.70 13.32 25.23
C LEU A 351 7.76 14.07 26.17
N ALA A 352 7.98 15.36 26.39
CA ALA A 352 7.17 16.21 27.25
C ALA A 352 5.69 16.32 26.83
N GLU A 353 5.41 16.12 25.55
CA GLU A 353 4.05 16.21 25.00
C GLU A 353 3.22 14.91 25.17
N TYR A 354 3.83 13.84 25.69
CA TYR A 354 3.10 12.59 25.99
C TYR A 354 2.52 12.65 27.41
N THR A 355 1.39 13.33 27.56
CA THR A 355 0.74 13.57 28.86
C THR A 355 -0.45 12.65 29.15
N LYS A 356 -1.32 12.40 28.13
CA LYS A 356 -2.57 11.64 28.31
C LYS A 356 -2.39 10.12 28.16
N SER A 357 -1.55 9.69 27.23
CA SER A 357 -1.26 8.27 26.98
C SER A 357 0.24 8.09 26.84
N VAL A 358 0.80 7.18 27.62
CA VAL A 358 2.24 6.90 27.64
C VAL A 358 2.49 5.47 27.17
N PRO A 359 2.68 5.27 25.85
CA PRO A 359 2.98 3.95 25.27
C PRO A 359 4.29 3.35 25.82
N PRO A 360 4.51 2.01 25.70
CA PRO A 360 5.69 1.34 26.24
C PRO A 360 7.03 1.99 25.85
N HIS A 361 7.25 2.28 24.56
CA HIS A 361 8.47 2.93 24.10
C HIS A 361 8.69 4.34 24.69
N VAL A 362 7.60 5.07 25.01
CA VAL A 362 7.70 6.38 25.67
C VAL A 362 8.05 6.21 27.14
N LYS A 363 7.51 5.19 27.82
CA LYS A 363 7.88 4.87 29.22
C LYS A 363 9.37 4.54 29.31
N ALA A 364 9.83 3.64 28.45
CA ALA A 364 11.24 3.26 28.39
C ALA A 364 12.16 4.46 28.12
N ALA A 365 11.78 5.34 27.17
CA ALA A 365 12.54 6.54 26.85
C ALA A 365 12.59 7.55 28.00
N LYS A 366 11.48 7.76 28.73
CA LYS A 366 11.46 8.63 29.91
C LYS A 366 12.37 8.11 31.02
N GLN A 367 12.27 6.83 31.37
CA GLN A 367 13.13 6.19 32.36
C GLN A 367 14.60 6.26 31.97
N ALA A 368 14.93 6.06 30.68
CA ALA A 368 16.31 6.15 30.20
C ALA A 368 16.86 7.59 30.27
N ASP A 369 16.08 8.60 29.96
CA ASP A 369 16.52 10.00 30.09
C ASP A 369 16.61 10.46 31.56
N GLU A 370 15.79 9.95 32.48
CA GLU A 370 15.93 10.14 33.93
C GLU A 370 17.27 9.52 34.42
N GLN A 371 17.61 8.32 33.95
CA GLN A 371 18.91 7.69 34.24
C GLN A 371 20.08 8.47 33.64
N ASN A 372 19.97 8.92 32.38
CA ASN A 372 20.97 9.77 31.75
C ASN A 372 21.22 11.05 32.56
N GLN A 373 20.16 11.69 33.04
CA GLN A 373 20.25 12.89 33.88
C GLN A 373 20.95 12.60 35.22
N SER A 374 20.60 11.50 35.90
CA SER A 374 21.24 11.11 37.18
C SER A 374 22.74 10.83 37.01
N LEU A 375 23.15 10.33 35.85
CA LEU A 375 24.52 10.02 35.48
C LEU A 375 25.26 11.20 34.81
N SER A 376 24.64 12.40 34.76
CA SER A 376 25.16 13.58 34.06
C SER A 376 25.49 13.32 32.59
N LYS A 377 24.77 12.41 31.95
CA LYS A 377 24.86 12.12 30.52
C LYS A 377 23.89 13.00 29.71
N GLN A 378 24.15 13.14 28.42
CA GLN A 378 23.24 13.86 27.50
C GLN A 378 21.92 13.12 27.35
N LEU A 379 20.80 13.85 27.42
CA LEU A 379 19.46 13.32 27.18
C LEU A 379 19.32 12.92 25.70
N GLN A 380 18.86 11.68 25.45
CA GLN A 380 18.83 11.08 24.12
C GLN A 380 17.46 11.18 23.43
N TYR A 381 16.37 11.24 24.21
CA TYR A 381 15.01 11.06 23.70
C TYR A 381 14.17 12.35 23.66
N GLN A 382 14.79 13.53 23.74
CA GLN A 382 14.09 14.82 23.78
C GLN A 382 13.47 15.24 22.43
N LYS A 383 13.99 14.72 21.32
CA LYS A 383 13.53 14.98 19.95
C LYS A 383 12.93 13.74 19.33
N ARG A 384 12.31 13.86 18.15
CA ARG A 384 11.86 12.72 17.35
C ARG A 384 13.03 11.78 17.06
N THR A 385 13.06 10.65 17.75
CA THR A 385 14.10 9.62 17.60
C THR A 385 13.50 8.22 17.69
N ALA A 386 14.22 7.20 17.25
CA ALA A 386 13.85 5.81 17.41
C ALA A 386 14.23 5.32 18.81
N VAL A 387 13.28 4.74 19.52
CA VAL A 387 13.49 4.11 20.82
C VAL A 387 13.60 2.61 20.63
N ARG A 388 14.73 2.05 21.04
CA ARG A 388 14.92 0.60 21.17
C ARG A 388 14.61 0.20 22.60
N TYR A 389 13.72 -0.75 22.79
CA TYR A 389 13.32 -1.19 24.12
C TYR A 389 12.97 -2.67 24.16
N VAL A 390 13.03 -3.26 25.34
CA VAL A 390 12.60 -4.62 25.64
C VAL A 390 11.46 -4.58 26.66
N MET A 391 10.65 -5.62 26.68
CA MET A 391 9.67 -5.83 27.75
C MET A 391 10.28 -6.71 28.81
N THR A 392 10.27 -6.22 30.04
CA THR A 392 10.74 -6.91 31.22
C THR A 392 9.60 -7.15 32.20
N THR A 393 9.82 -7.98 33.20
CA THR A 393 8.87 -8.20 34.30
C THR A 393 8.54 -6.92 35.07
N GLY A 394 9.43 -5.91 35.02
CA GLY A 394 9.22 -4.56 35.57
C GLY A 394 8.62 -3.55 34.56
N GLY A 395 8.26 -4.00 33.35
CA GLY A 395 7.75 -3.16 32.28
C GLY A 395 8.78 -2.84 31.18
N PRO A 396 8.52 -1.87 30.29
CA PRO A 396 9.39 -1.56 29.17
C PRO A 396 10.66 -0.83 29.61
N GLN A 397 11.83 -1.32 29.20
CA GLN A 397 13.13 -0.73 29.52
C GLN A 397 14.01 -0.63 28.27
N VAL A 398 14.85 0.39 28.22
CA VAL A 398 15.92 0.47 27.21
C VAL A 398 17.01 -0.55 27.56
N PRO A 399 17.56 -1.34 26.61
CA PRO A 399 18.52 -2.40 26.90
C PRO A 399 19.73 -1.96 27.74
N GLU A 400 20.22 -0.73 27.51
CA GLU A 400 21.38 -0.18 28.26
C GLU A 400 21.09 -0.01 29.77
N TYR A 401 19.83 0.18 30.14
CA TYR A 401 19.39 0.40 31.53
C TYR A 401 18.44 -0.68 32.02
N GLN A 402 18.54 -1.88 31.45
CA GLN A 402 17.72 -3.02 31.85
C GLN A 402 18.13 -3.49 33.26
N THR A 403 17.15 -3.50 34.18
CA THR A 403 17.34 -3.93 35.59
C THR A 403 16.50 -5.16 35.96
N HIS A 404 15.50 -5.50 35.15
CA HIS A 404 14.62 -6.64 35.36
C HIS A 404 14.81 -7.69 34.27
N PRO A 405 14.53 -8.97 34.55
CA PRO A 405 14.59 -10.02 33.54
C PRO A 405 13.54 -9.79 32.44
N LEU A 406 13.78 -10.33 31.26
CA LEU A 406 12.86 -10.27 30.15
C LEU A 406 11.55 -10.98 30.49
N ASP A 407 10.45 -10.42 30.04
CA ASP A 407 9.10 -11.00 30.18
C ASP A 407 8.84 -11.92 28.97
N TYR A 408 9.30 -13.16 29.02
CA TYR A 408 9.17 -14.13 27.93
C TYR A 408 7.70 -14.46 27.60
N ASP A 409 6.82 -14.48 28.60
CA ASP A 409 5.39 -14.72 28.38
C ASP A 409 4.75 -13.57 27.58
N HIS A 410 5.16 -12.33 27.83
CA HIS A 410 4.77 -11.20 26.98
C HIS A 410 5.14 -11.45 25.51
N TYR A 411 6.34 -11.91 25.23
CA TYR A 411 6.80 -12.14 23.84
C TYR A 411 6.06 -13.29 23.18
N ILE A 412 5.84 -14.38 23.89
CA ILE A 412 5.05 -15.52 23.41
C ILE A 412 3.61 -15.05 23.08
N GLU A 413 2.95 -14.38 24.00
CA GLU A 413 1.54 -13.98 23.88
C GLU A 413 1.32 -12.80 22.91
N LYS A 414 2.28 -11.88 22.77
CA LYS A 414 2.09 -10.66 21.95
C LYS A 414 2.83 -10.66 20.64
N GLN A 415 3.83 -11.53 20.45
CA GLN A 415 4.63 -11.57 19.24
C GLN A 415 4.47 -12.89 18.47
N ILE A 416 4.38 -14.03 19.14
CA ILE A 416 4.33 -15.36 18.51
C ILE A 416 2.89 -15.82 18.28
N ARG A 417 2.09 -15.91 19.35
CA ARG A 417 0.70 -16.37 19.30
C ARG A 417 -0.14 -15.66 18.22
N PRO A 418 -0.14 -14.32 18.10
CA PRO A 418 -1.00 -13.66 17.12
C PRO A 418 -0.64 -13.96 15.66
N ILE A 419 0.61 -14.32 15.40
CA ILE A 419 1.07 -14.74 14.06
C ILE A 419 0.57 -16.17 13.79
N ALA A 420 0.77 -17.07 14.75
CA ALA A 420 0.33 -18.46 14.65
C ALA A 420 -1.20 -18.57 14.51
N ASP A 421 -1.95 -17.90 15.40
CA ASP A 421 -3.41 -17.89 15.38
C ASP A 421 -4.02 -17.32 14.09
N SER A 422 -3.25 -16.53 13.32
CA SER A 422 -3.74 -16.00 12.05
C SER A 422 -3.75 -17.05 10.93
N ILE A 423 -2.86 -18.05 10.95
CA ILE A 423 -2.69 -19.00 9.84
C ILE A 423 -3.03 -20.45 10.24
N LEU A 424 -2.75 -20.89 11.47
CA LEU A 424 -2.96 -22.27 11.91
C LEU A 424 -4.40 -22.80 11.73
N PRO A 425 -5.45 -21.98 11.98
CA PRO A 425 -6.83 -22.44 11.73
C PRO A 425 -7.10 -22.85 10.30
N THR A 426 -6.34 -22.31 9.31
CA THR A 426 -6.51 -22.69 7.89
C THR A 426 -6.04 -24.11 7.58
N ILE A 427 -5.23 -24.70 8.46
CA ILE A 427 -4.75 -26.10 8.36
C ILE A 427 -5.34 -27.00 9.46
N GLY A 428 -6.36 -26.51 10.20
CA GLY A 428 -7.02 -27.28 11.26
C GLY A 428 -6.25 -27.38 12.58
N GLU A 429 -5.24 -26.53 12.77
CA GLU A 429 -4.32 -26.54 13.92
C GLU A 429 -4.54 -25.35 14.84
N SER A 430 -3.99 -25.41 16.06
CA SER A 430 -4.06 -24.32 17.04
C SER A 430 -2.74 -24.14 17.78
N PHE A 431 -2.44 -22.89 18.13
CA PHE A 431 -1.23 -22.56 18.89
C PHE A 431 -1.18 -23.26 20.25
N ASP A 432 -2.32 -23.31 20.98
CA ASP A 432 -2.37 -23.90 22.31
C ASP A 432 -2.04 -25.39 22.31
N ALA A 433 -2.48 -26.13 21.30
CA ALA A 433 -2.17 -27.56 21.17
C ALA A 433 -0.67 -27.80 21.00
N MET A 434 0.05 -26.87 20.38
CA MET A 434 1.50 -27.00 20.06
C MET A 434 2.39 -26.40 21.14
N ALA A 435 2.00 -25.25 21.70
CA ALA A 435 2.77 -24.55 22.75
C ALA A 435 2.69 -25.24 24.12
N SER A 436 1.65 -26.03 24.37
CA SER A 436 1.45 -26.79 25.60
C SER A 436 1.99 -28.22 25.58
N GLN A 437 2.66 -28.65 24.52
CA GLN A 437 3.45 -29.88 24.56
C GLN A 437 4.62 -29.71 25.55
N GLN A 438 4.29 -29.73 26.84
CA GLN A 438 5.22 -30.18 27.84
C GLN A 438 5.72 -31.53 27.37
N ILE A 439 7.03 -31.63 27.22
CA ILE A 439 7.72 -32.92 27.06
C ILE A 439 7.16 -33.83 28.14
N GLY A 440 6.33 -34.76 27.74
CA GLY A 440 5.84 -35.78 28.66
C GLY A 440 7.07 -36.51 29.19
N LEU A 441 7.46 -36.15 30.40
CA LEU A 441 8.34 -36.96 31.22
C LEU A 441 7.53 -38.20 31.65
N PHE A 442 7.48 -39.17 30.76
CA PHE A 442 7.35 -40.60 31.14
C PHE A 442 7.78 -41.48 29.97
#